data_ea15f3e1c0a0435dc0a6ee529fed0ce6
#
_entry.id   ea15f3e1c0a0435dc0a6ee529fed0ce6
#
_cell.length_a   1.000
_cell.length_b   1.000
_cell.length_c   1.000
_cell.angle_alpha   90.00
_cell.angle_beta   90.00
_cell.angle_gamma   90.00
#
_symmetry.space_group_name_H-M   'P 1'
#
loop_
_entity.id
_entity.type
_entity.pdbx_description
1 polymer ?
#
loop_
_entity_poly.entity_id
_entity_poly.type
_entity_poly.pdbx_seq_one_letter_code
_entity_poly.pdbx_strand_id
1 'polypeptide(L)'
;MNRQQAEGLKQSDHLSRNKIEKLKQADEQDTAYSRAMFYLKFRPRSRMEIKQYLKGKKFSPVAVASALSRLEANGYINDLDFARLWIENRLRFRPKGSYALKGELREKGINEQIINDVLMDFDETESAWAAVAPRADRLRKLEKNEFKKKLYNFLNRRGFGYSICKEICDQAWENR
;
A
#
# COMPACT_ATOMS: atom_id res chain seq x y z
N MET A 1 -42.68 43.83 -16.85
CA MET A 1 -41.77 43.23 -15.85
C MET A 1 -41.92 43.95 -14.56
N ASN A 2 -42.50 43.28 -13.56
CA ASN A 2 -43.02 43.90 -12.34
C ASN A 2 -41.85 44.21 -11.35
N ARG A 3 -41.84 45.50 -10.86
CA ARG A 3 -40.85 45.98 -9.86
C ARG A 3 -40.74 45.11 -8.59
N GLN A 4 -41.82 44.40 -8.25
CA GLN A 4 -41.86 43.44 -7.11
C GLN A 4 -41.05 42.15 -7.36
N GLN A 5 -40.85 41.71 -8.61
CA GLN A 5 -39.99 40.56 -8.93
C GLN A 5 -38.50 40.89 -8.89
N ALA A 6 -38.16 42.18 -9.10
CA ALA A 6 -36.78 42.69 -9.02
C ALA A 6 -36.33 42.90 -7.57
N GLU A 7 -37.23 43.19 -6.64
CA GLU A 7 -36.94 43.35 -5.21
C GLU A 7 -36.76 42.02 -4.50
N GLY A 8 -37.43 40.97 -4.93
CA GLY A 8 -37.22 39.60 -4.41
C GLY A 8 -35.85 38.99 -4.75
N LEU A 9 -35.17 39.49 -5.77
CA LEU A 9 -33.81 39.07 -6.17
C LEU A 9 -32.69 39.87 -5.49
N LYS A 10 -33.02 40.90 -4.72
CA LYS A 10 -32.05 41.75 -3.99
C LYS A 10 -32.01 41.53 -2.48
N GLN A 11 -32.81 40.66 -1.92
CA GLN A 11 -32.54 40.11 -0.61
C GLN A 11 -31.41 39.13 -0.76
N SER A 12 -30.17 39.63 -0.66
CA SER A 12 -29.01 38.80 -0.37
C SER A 12 -29.41 37.92 0.82
N ASP A 13 -29.64 36.60 0.54
CA ASP A 13 -29.75 35.60 1.58
C ASP A 13 -28.51 35.74 2.44
N HIS A 14 -28.62 36.40 3.58
CA HIS A 14 -27.61 36.39 4.61
C HIS A 14 -27.52 34.96 5.08
N LEU A 15 -26.65 34.17 4.38
CA LEU A 15 -26.30 32.81 4.80
C LEU A 15 -25.85 32.92 6.26
N SER A 16 -26.57 32.29 7.17
CA SER A 16 -26.13 32.25 8.57
C SER A 16 -24.69 31.71 8.63
N ARG A 17 -23.88 32.19 9.58
CA ARG A 17 -22.49 31.70 9.74
C ARG A 17 -22.41 30.19 9.71
N ASN A 18 -23.36 29.48 10.29
CA ASN A 18 -23.47 28.02 10.24
C ASN A 18 -23.65 27.45 8.81
N LYS A 19 -24.41 28.14 7.97
CA LYS A 19 -24.62 27.68 6.57
C LYS A 19 -23.36 27.88 5.74
N ILE A 20 -22.66 28.99 5.95
CA ILE A 20 -21.36 29.26 5.30
C ILE A 20 -20.31 28.22 5.73
N GLU A 21 -20.27 27.89 7.03
CA GLU A 21 -19.32 26.92 7.57
C GLU A 21 -19.57 25.51 7.03
N LYS A 22 -20.84 25.08 6.96
CA LYS A 22 -21.23 23.82 6.34
C LYS A 22 -20.85 23.75 4.86
N LEU A 23 -21.05 24.81 4.10
CA LEU A 23 -20.65 24.88 2.70
C LEU A 23 -19.15 24.79 2.51
N LYS A 24 -18.35 25.48 3.33
CA LYS A 24 -16.89 25.39 3.32
C LYS A 24 -16.39 23.98 3.66
N GLN A 25 -17.02 23.34 4.65
CA GLN A 25 -16.69 21.94 5.00
C GLN A 25 -17.03 20.98 3.88
N ALA A 26 -18.17 21.13 3.22
CA ALA A 26 -18.55 20.30 2.08
C ALA A 26 -17.57 20.48 0.91
N ASP A 27 -17.22 21.71 0.57
CA ASP A 27 -16.24 22.03 -0.47
C ASP A 27 -14.85 21.45 -0.16
N GLU A 28 -14.41 21.56 1.10
CA GLU A 28 -13.14 20.95 1.54
C GLU A 28 -13.17 19.40 1.38
N GLN A 29 -14.29 18.76 1.76
CA GLN A 29 -14.45 17.30 1.60
C GLN A 29 -14.41 16.86 0.14
N ASP A 30 -15.07 17.58 -0.75
CA ASP A 30 -15.06 17.28 -2.19
C ASP A 30 -13.68 17.53 -2.82
N THR A 31 -12.99 18.57 -2.37
CA THR A 31 -11.62 18.84 -2.78
C THR A 31 -10.67 17.76 -2.30
N ALA A 32 -10.80 17.29 -1.05
CA ALA A 32 -9.99 16.20 -0.50
C ALA A 32 -10.22 14.89 -1.27
N TYR A 33 -11.47 14.56 -1.58
CA TYR A 33 -11.83 13.40 -2.38
C TYR A 33 -11.19 13.46 -3.79
N SER A 34 -11.33 14.59 -4.48
CA SER A 34 -10.76 14.81 -5.81
C SER A 34 -9.23 14.69 -5.82
N ARG A 35 -8.56 15.21 -4.79
CA ARG A 35 -7.11 15.08 -4.61
C ARG A 35 -6.68 13.64 -4.37
N ALA A 36 -7.43 12.89 -3.58
CA ALA A 36 -7.17 11.47 -3.35
C ALA A 36 -7.36 10.64 -4.62
N MET A 37 -8.42 10.88 -5.39
CA MET A 37 -8.64 10.25 -6.70
C MET A 37 -7.49 10.52 -7.66
N PHE A 38 -7.00 11.75 -7.72
CA PHE A 38 -5.83 12.08 -8.54
C PHE A 38 -4.57 11.33 -8.09
N TYR A 39 -4.37 11.17 -6.76
CA TYR A 39 -3.23 10.44 -6.21
C TYR A 39 -3.28 8.94 -6.53
N LEU A 40 -4.47 8.36 -6.62
CA LEU A 40 -4.71 6.96 -7.00
C LEU A 40 -4.44 6.66 -8.48
N LYS A 41 -4.51 7.66 -9.36
CA LYS A 41 -4.29 7.48 -10.81
C LYS A 41 -2.95 6.83 -11.16
N PHE A 42 -1.93 7.03 -10.35
CA PHE A 42 -0.56 6.62 -10.66
C PHE A 42 -0.23 5.20 -10.23
N ARG A 43 -0.83 4.73 -9.13
CA ARG A 43 -0.71 3.36 -8.63
C ARG A 43 -1.72 3.09 -7.51
N PRO A 44 -2.03 1.82 -7.21
CA PRO A 44 -2.76 1.46 -6.00
C PRO A 44 -2.09 2.02 -4.74
N ARG A 45 -2.89 2.40 -3.76
CA ARG A 45 -2.45 2.98 -2.48
C ARG A 45 -3.21 2.33 -1.34
N SER A 46 -2.52 2.13 -0.21
CA SER A 46 -3.21 1.75 1.01
C SER A 46 -4.03 2.91 1.57
N ARG A 47 -5.01 2.58 2.41
CA ARG A 47 -5.80 3.57 3.15
C ARG A 47 -4.90 4.53 3.94
N MET A 48 -3.85 4.03 4.57
CA MET A 48 -2.90 4.84 5.32
C MET A 48 -2.09 5.79 4.42
N GLU A 49 -1.64 5.35 3.24
CA GLU A 49 -0.92 6.21 2.30
C GLU A 49 -1.77 7.41 1.85
N ILE A 50 -3.07 7.18 1.57
CA ILE A 50 -4.00 8.26 1.19
C ILE A 50 -4.24 9.20 2.37
N LYS A 51 -4.45 8.66 3.57
CA LYS A 51 -4.61 9.45 4.79
C LYS A 51 -3.40 10.36 5.03
N GLN A 52 -2.18 9.83 4.90
CA GLN A 52 -0.95 10.61 5.06
C GLN A 52 -0.80 11.68 3.98
N TYR A 53 -1.11 11.33 2.73
CA TYR A 53 -1.08 12.29 1.61
C TYR A 53 -2.03 13.47 1.85
N LEU A 54 -3.29 13.20 2.23
CA LEU A 54 -4.27 14.26 2.49
C LEU A 54 -3.90 15.11 3.71
N LYS A 55 -3.39 14.49 4.79
CA LYS A 55 -2.85 15.22 5.95
C LYS A 55 -1.69 16.14 5.57
N GLY A 56 -0.78 15.66 4.71
CA GLY A 56 0.33 16.46 4.18
C GLY A 56 -0.12 17.64 3.32
N LYS A 57 -1.33 17.56 2.74
CA LYS A 57 -2.00 18.68 2.04
C LYS A 57 -2.80 19.59 2.97
N LYS A 58 -2.74 19.38 4.28
CA LYS A 58 -3.37 20.18 5.34
C LYS A 58 -4.90 20.16 5.33
N PHE A 59 -5.52 19.12 4.78
CA PHE A 59 -6.96 18.90 4.92
C PHE A 59 -7.35 18.60 6.36
N SER A 60 -8.53 19.08 6.78
CA SER A 60 -9.07 18.82 8.10
C SER A 60 -9.28 17.31 8.34
N PRO A 61 -9.24 16.84 9.60
CA PRO A 61 -9.52 15.45 9.93
C PRO A 61 -10.89 14.97 9.41
N VAL A 62 -11.88 15.84 9.39
CA VAL A 62 -13.24 15.56 8.90
C VAL A 62 -13.21 15.34 7.39
N ALA A 63 -12.56 16.22 6.63
CA ALA A 63 -12.43 16.08 5.18
C ALA A 63 -11.65 14.81 4.79
N VAL A 64 -10.57 14.50 5.53
CA VAL A 64 -9.79 13.26 5.33
C VAL A 64 -10.66 12.02 5.58
N ALA A 65 -11.41 11.98 6.70
CA ALA A 65 -12.27 10.84 7.02
C ALA A 65 -13.38 10.66 5.98
N SER A 66 -14.04 11.74 5.58
CA SER A 66 -15.08 11.74 4.54
C SER A 66 -14.55 11.21 3.21
N ALA A 67 -13.38 11.72 2.76
CA ALA A 67 -12.76 11.27 1.51
C ALA A 67 -12.41 9.77 1.54
N LEU A 68 -11.83 9.27 2.65
CA LEU A 68 -11.50 7.85 2.80
C LEU A 68 -12.76 6.96 2.75
N SER A 69 -13.80 7.32 3.51
CA SER A 69 -15.06 6.55 3.52
C SER A 69 -15.71 6.50 2.14
N ARG A 70 -15.70 7.61 1.39
CA ARG A 70 -16.25 7.66 0.01
C ARG A 70 -15.42 6.80 -0.95
N LEU A 71 -14.10 6.79 -0.83
CA LEU A 71 -13.21 5.96 -1.65
C LEU A 71 -13.43 4.47 -1.37
N GLU A 72 -13.60 4.09 -0.11
CA GLU A 72 -13.91 2.72 0.31
C GLU A 72 -15.27 2.28 -0.22
N ALA A 73 -16.31 3.09 0.00
CA ALA A 73 -17.66 2.81 -0.46
C ALA A 73 -17.79 2.64 -1.99
N ASN A 74 -16.95 3.35 -2.74
CA ASN A 74 -16.89 3.25 -4.21
C ASN A 74 -15.88 2.20 -4.71
N GLY A 75 -15.24 1.43 -3.83
CA GLY A 75 -14.28 0.38 -4.19
C GLY A 75 -12.96 0.88 -4.76
N TYR A 76 -12.64 2.18 -4.65
CA TYR A 76 -11.37 2.74 -5.13
C TYR A 76 -10.18 2.40 -4.24
N ILE A 77 -10.42 2.06 -2.98
CA ILE A 77 -9.40 1.59 -2.03
C ILE A 77 -9.89 0.36 -1.29
N ASN A 78 -9.00 -0.61 -1.20
CA ASN A 78 -9.18 -1.85 -0.47
C ASN A 78 -7.81 -2.33 0.01
N ASP A 79 -7.59 -2.37 1.31
CA ASP A 79 -6.30 -2.75 1.88
C ASP A 79 -5.98 -4.24 1.68
N LEU A 80 -6.99 -5.12 1.53
CA LEU A 80 -6.78 -6.53 1.19
C LEU A 80 -6.23 -6.68 -0.24
N ASP A 81 -6.88 -6.03 -1.21
CA ASP A 81 -6.44 -6.07 -2.60
C ASP A 81 -5.06 -5.40 -2.77
N PHE A 82 -4.84 -4.30 -2.04
CA PHE A 82 -3.53 -3.65 -2.00
C PHE A 82 -2.44 -4.61 -1.48
N ALA A 83 -2.71 -5.35 -0.40
CA ALA A 83 -1.75 -6.29 0.18
C ALA A 83 -1.41 -7.44 -0.78
N ARG A 84 -2.42 -8.02 -1.46
CA ARG A 84 -2.23 -9.04 -2.49
C ARG A 84 -1.35 -8.54 -3.63
N LEU A 85 -1.68 -7.39 -4.20
CA LEU A 85 -0.89 -6.76 -5.27
C LEU A 85 0.54 -6.42 -4.80
N TRP A 86 0.72 -6.04 -3.54
CA TRP A 86 2.05 -5.78 -2.98
C TRP A 86 2.91 -7.03 -2.97
N ILE A 87 2.37 -8.16 -2.49
CA ILE A 87 3.07 -9.46 -2.45
C ILE A 87 3.40 -9.94 -3.86
N GLU A 88 2.43 -9.90 -4.78
CA GLU A 88 2.63 -10.29 -6.18
C GLU A 88 3.75 -9.48 -6.86
N ASN A 89 3.75 -8.17 -6.68
CA ASN A 89 4.82 -7.31 -7.19
C ASN A 89 6.18 -7.65 -6.59
N ARG A 90 6.23 -8.00 -5.30
CA ARG A 90 7.49 -8.44 -4.67
C ARG A 90 7.96 -9.76 -5.24
N LEU A 91 7.07 -10.75 -5.35
CA LEU A 91 7.40 -12.05 -5.93
C LEU A 91 7.98 -11.90 -7.34
N ARG A 92 7.36 -11.07 -8.16
CA ARG A 92 7.75 -10.86 -9.56
C ARG A 92 9.08 -10.11 -9.73
N PHE A 93 9.30 -9.03 -8.99
CA PHE A 93 10.43 -8.10 -9.26
C PHE A 93 11.52 -8.12 -8.20
N ARG A 94 11.19 -8.43 -6.96
CA ARG A 94 12.12 -8.41 -5.84
C ARG A 94 11.67 -9.38 -4.74
N PRO A 95 11.77 -10.68 -4.97
CA PRO A 95 11.28 -11.69 -4.05
C PRO A 95 11.82 -11.49 -2.63
N LYS A 96 10.93 -11.62 -1.64
CA LYS A 96 11.21 -11.44 -0.20
C LYS A 96 10.52 -12.54 0.60
N GLY A 97 11.07 -12.83 1.79
CA GLY A 97 10.47 -13.75 2.73
C GLY A 97 9.32 -13.10 3.51
N SER A 98 8.52 -13.96 4.15
CA SER A 98 7.33 -13.58 4.92
C SER A 98 7.62 -12.54 5.98
N TYR A 99 8.77 -12.61 6.65
CA TYR A 99 9.15 -11.64 7.69
C TYR A 99 9.29 -10.22 7.12
N ALA A 100 9.98 -10.08 5.99
CA ALA A 100 10.14 -8.77 5.35
C ALA A 100 8.82 -8.26 4.75
N LEU A 101 8.00 -9.14 4.16
CA LEU A 101 6.68 -8.77 3.62
C LEU A 101 5.74 -8.28 4.71
N LYS A 102 5.72 -8.95 5.88
CA LYS A 102 4.98 -8.47 7.07
C LYS A 102 5.41 -7.07 7.49
N GLY A 103 6.72 -6.83 7.57
CA GLY A 103 7.26 -5.50 7.89
C GLY A 103 6.81 -4.43 6.90
N GLU A 104 6.95 -4.70 5.60
CA GLU A 104 6.54 -3.76 4.55
C GLU A 104 5.03 -3.44 4.59
N LEU A 105 4.18 -4.46 4.79
CA LEU A 105 2.73 -4.26 4.87
C LEU A 105 2.32 -3.47 6.12
N ARG A 106 3.00 -3.69 7.27
CA ARG A 106 2.83 -2.87 8.47
C ARG A 106 3.20 -1.40 8.24
N GLU A 107 4.31 -1.15 7.56
CA GLU A 107 4.72 0.20 7.17
C GLU A 107 3.70 0.88 6.24
N LYS A 108 2.94 0.09 5.47
CA LYS A 108 1.82 0.55 4.65
C LYS A 108 0.51 0.71 5.42
N GLY A 109 0.51 0.39 6.72
CA GLY A 109 -0.64 0.51 7.60
C GLY A 109 -1.71 -0.55 7.40
N ILE A 110 -1.32 -1.70 6.84
CA ILE A 110 -2.23 -2.84 6.67
C ILE A 110 -2.44 -3.51 8.03
N ASN A 111 -3.69 -3.89 8.30
CA ASN A 111 -4.08 -4.57 9.52
C ASN A 111 -3.44 -5.96 9.62
N GLU A 112 -3.06 -6.39 10.85
CA GLU A 112 -2.42 -7.69 11.09
C GLU A 112 -3.27 -8.88 10.60
N GLN A 113 -4.58 -8.80 10.71
CA GLN A 113 -5.46 -9.85 10.22
C GLN A 113 -5.33 -10.00 8.70
N ILE A 114 -5.42 -8.90 7.96
CA ILE A 114 -5.22 -8.89 6.50
C ILE A 114 -3.83 -9.42 6.15
N ILE A 115 -2.79 -9.00 6.88
CA ILE A 115 -1.41 -9.48 6.65
C ILE A 115 -1.32 -10.99 6.82
N ASN A 116 -1.92 -11.54 7.87
CA ASN A 116 -1.91 -12.97 8.12
C ASN A 116 -2.70 -13.72 7.05
N ASP A 117 -3.88 -13.22 6.66
CA ASP A 117 -4.73 -13.83 5.64
C ASP A 117 -4.00 -13.90 4.28
N VAL A 118 -3.36 -12.83 3.83
CA VAL A 118 -2.66 -12.80 2.53
C VAL A 118 -1.36 -13.60 2.53
N LEU A 119 -0.76 -13.86 3.69
CA LEU A 119 0.45 -14.66 3.81
C LEU A 119 0.17 -16.13 4.14
N MET A 120 -1.08 -16.51 4.40
CA MET A 120 -1.44 -17.90 4.66
C MET A 120 -1.17 -18.79 3.44
N ASP A 121 -1.49 -18.29 2.25
CA ASP A 121 -1.30 -19.00 0.97
C ASP A 121 0.00 -18.60 0.25
N PHE A 122 0.88 -17.85 0.92
CA PHE A 122 2.14 -17.40 0.33
C PHE A 122 3.18 -18.52 0.31
N ASP A 123 3.58 -18.94 -0.90
CA ASP A 123 4.68 -19.89 -1.05
C ASP A 123 6.04 -19.20 -0.85
N GLU A 124 6.55 -19.30 0.38
CA GLU A 124 7.86 -18.73 0.73
C GLU A 124 9.01 -19.48 0.06
N THR A 125 8.85 -20.76 -0.25
CA THR A 125 9.85 -21.58 -0.93
C THR A 125 10.00 -21.13 -2.37
N GLU A 126 8.90 -20.97 -3.10
CA GLU A 126 8.89 -20.40 -4.46
C GLU A 126 9.55 -19.04 -4.50
N SER A 127 9.20 -18.16 -3.57
CA SER A 127 9.79 -16.83 -3.46
C SER A 127 11.29 -16.87 -3.20
N ALA A 128 11.76 -17.80 -2.36
CA ALA A 128 13.20 -17.96 -2.06
C ALA A 128 13.95 -18.47 -3.30
N TRP A 129 13.38 -19.41 -4.04
CA TRP A 129 13.93 -19.88 -5.32
C TRP A 129 14.02 -18.76 -6.34
N ALA A 130 12.97 -18.00 -6.56
CA ALA A 130 12.98 -16.85 -7.46
C ALA A 130 14.05 -15.81 -7.07
N ALA A 131 14.32 -15.67 -5.76
CA ALA A 131 15.37 -14.78 -5.29
C ALA A 131 16.78 -15.31 -5.56
N VAL A 132 16.98 -16.62 -5.42
CA VAL A 132 18.32 -17.28 -5.43
C VAL A 132 18.78 -17.64 -6.83
N ALA A 133 17.90 -18.09 -7.73
CA ALA A 133 18.28 -18.60 -9.03
C ALA A 133 19.27 -17.72 -9.81
N PRO A 134 19.02 -16.43 -10.03
CA PRO A 134 19.95 -15.58 -10.78
C PRO A 134 21.25 -15.28 -10.01
N ARG A 135 21.33 -15.59 -8.73
CA ARG A 135 22.49 -15.38 -7.88
C ARG A 135 23.34 -16.63 -7.75
N ALA A 136 22.72 -17.79 -7.65
CA ALA A 136 23.40 -19.09 -7.60
C ALA A 136 24.32 -19.28 -8.81
N ASP A 137 23.86 -18.91 -10.00
CA ASP A 137 24.64 -18.97 -11.23
C ASP A 137 25.93 -18.13 -11.16
N ARG A 138 25.85 -16.95 -10.58
CA ARG A 138 27.03 -16.06 -10.43
C ARG A 138 28.03 -16.59 -9.42
N LEU A 139 27.58 -17.43 -8.50
CA LEU A 139 28.41 -17.99 -7.42
C LEU A 139 28.92 -19.39 -7.71
N ARG A 140 28.65 -19.96 -8.89
CA ARG A 140 29.00 -21.34 -9.27
C ARG A 140 30.45 -21.72 -9.04
N LYS A 141 31.38 -20.79 -9.13
CA LYS A 141 32.83 -21.06 -9.00
C LYS A 141 33.32 -21.14 -7.55
N LEU A 142 32.43 -20.84 -6.58
CA LEU A 142 32.81 -20.84 -5.17
C LEU A 142 32.80 -22.22 -4.56
N GLU A 143 33.63 -22.44 -3.55
CA GLU A 143 33.59 -23.61 -2.69
C GLU A 143 32.29 -23.68 -1.89
N LYS A 144 31.87 -24.92 -1.52
CA LYS A 144 30.56 -25.22 -0.89
C LYS A 144 30.23 -24.30 0.27
N ASN A 145 31.15 -24.12 1.19
CA ASN A 145 30.92 -23.34 2.41
C ASN A 145 30.73 -21.85 2.09
N GLU A 146 31.53 -21.33 1.20
CA GLU A 146 31.46 -19.93 0.79
C GLU A 146 30.19 -19.65 -0.03
N PHE A 147 29.83 -20.54 -0.94
CA PHE A 147 28.61 -20.48 -1.74
C PHE A 147 27.37 -20.41 -0.81
N LYS A 148 27.22 -21.40 0.08
CA LYS A 148 26.09 -21.47 1.02
C LYS A 148 26.05 -20.25 1.94
N LYS A 149 27.18 -19.81 2.48
CA LYS A 149 27.27 -18.62 3.32
C LYS A 149 26.80 -17.35 2.61
N LYS A 150 27.19 -17.16 1.35
CA LYS A 150 26.78 -15.98 0.56
C LYS A 150 25.29 -16.00 0.23
N LEU A 151 24.73 -17.17 -0.14
CA LEU A 151 23.29 -17.31 -0.39
C LEU A 151 22.47 -17.13 0.89
N TYR A 152 22.87 -17.79 1.97
CA TYR A 152 22.21 -17.64 3.26
C TYR A 152 22.12 -16.18 3.70
N ASN A 153 23.22 -15.46 3.70
CA ASN A 153 23.26 -14.05 4.06
C ASN A 153 22.40 -13.18 3.14
N PHE A 154 22.29 -13.56 1.87
CA PHE A 154 21.42 -12.87 0.93
C PHE A 154 19.95 -13.09 1.24
N LEU A 155 19.52 -14.34 1.46
CA LEU A 155 18.14 -14.69 1.82
C LEU A 155 17.73 -14.09 3.17
N ASN A 156 18.59 -14.22 4.17
CA ASN A 156 18.33 -13.67 5.50
C ASN A 156 18.08 -12.15 5.46
N ARG A 157 18.87 -11.38 4.70
CA ARG A 157 18.62 -9.94 4.50
C ARG A 157 17.35 -9.63 3.75
N ARG A 158 16.75 -10.60 3.06
CA ARG A 158 15.46 -10.48 2.38
C ARG A 158 14.29 -10.95 3.23
N GLY A 159 14.56 -11.35 4.48
CA GLY A 159 13.55 -11.72 5.46
C GLY A 159 12.99 -13.13 5.30
N PHE A 160 13.76 -14.05 4.70
CA PHE A 160 13.43 -15.47 4.69
C PHE A 160 13.79 -16.12 6.03
N GLY A 161 12.94 -17.07 6.47
CA GLY A 161 13.16 -17.82 7.72
C GLY A 161 14.40 -18.72 7.65
N TYR A 162 14.95 -19.10 8.83
CA TYR A 162 16.16 -19.92 8.92
C TYR A 162 16.02 -21.25 8.16
N SER A 163 14.91 -21.97 8.36
CA SER A 163 14.63 -23.26 7.73
C SER A 163 14.67 -23.16 6.20
N ILE A 164 13.94 -22.18 5.64
CA ILE A 164 13.90 -21.91 4.20
C ILE A 164 15.29 -21.54 3.69
N CYS A 165 16.00 -20.64 4.40
CA CYS A 165 17.37 -20.26 3.99
C CYS A 165 18.30 -21.48 3.90
N LYS A 166 18.24 -22.39 4.90
CA LYS A 166 19.08 -23.59 4.91
C LYS A 166 18.71 -24.53 3.77
N GLU A 167 17.44 -24.87 3.65
CA GLU A 167 16.93 -25.79 2.64
C GLU A 167 17.29 -25.32 1.22
N ILE A 168 16.98 -24.06 0.90
CA ILE A 168 17.25 -23.48 -0.44
C ILE A 168 18.74 -23.41 -0.74
N CYS A 169 19.59 -23.12 0.27
CA CYS A 169 21.05 -23.13 0.06
C CYS A 169 21.58 -24.56 -0.20
N ASP A 170 21.00 -25.58 0.43
CA ASP A 170 21.38 -26.97 0.22
C ASP A 170 20.97 -27.44 -1.18
N GLN A 171 19.72 -27.23 -1.54
CA GLN A 171 19.19 -27.57 -2.86
C GLN A 171 19.88 -26.79 -4.00
N ALA A 172 20.16 -25.48 -3.80
CA ALA A 172 20.88 -24.68 -4.79
C ALA A 172 22.34 -25.13 -4.99
N TRP A 173 22.93 -25.76 -4.00
CA TRP A 173 24.25 -26.39 -4.15
C TRP A 173 24.16 -27.69 -4.96
N GLU A 174 23.15 -28.53 -4.72
CA GLU A 174 22.95 -29.82 -5.39
C GLU A 174 22.59 -29.63 -6.86
N ASN A 175 21.83 -28.62 -7.21
CA ASN A 175 21.36 -28.29 -8.56
C ASN A 175 22.35 -27.40 -9.35
N ARG A 176 23.58 -27.31 -8.96
CA ARG A 176 24.61 -26.42 -9.51
C ARG A 176 25.21 -26.84 -10.84
#